data_04a0b5fbe56b281558be5af4da0c626a
#
_entry.id   04a0b5fbe56b281558be5af4da0c626a
#
_cell.length_a   1.000
_cell.length_b   1.000
_cell.length_c   1.000
_cell.angle_alpha   90.00
_cell.angle_beta   90.00
_cell.angle_gamma   90.00
#
_symmetry.space_group_name_H-M   'P 1'
#
loop_
_entity.id
_entity.type
_entity.pdbx_description
1 polymer ?
#
loop_
_entity_poly.entity_id
_entity_poly.type
_entity_poly.pdbx_seq_one_letter_code
_entity_poly.pdbx_strand_id
1 'polypeptide(L)'
;MVAVQETIDTVKTLEIDQYKYGFSTDIETDKAPKGLDEDTIRFISAKKGEPEWMLKWRLEAFERWKTMTEPDWARVAYDKIDYQDIYYYAAPKNFEDGPKSLDEVDPELLRTYEKLGIPLYEQEILAGVVKPKPEATEEGEEGANNEDWGDNIYKSGRVAVDAVFDSVSVVTTFRKELAKAGVIFCSISEAIKDYPELIQKYLATVVPVTDNYFATLNCAVFTDGTFVYIPEGVRCPMELSTYFRINEPNTGQFERTLIIAEKGSYVSYLEGCTAPQRDENQLHAAVVELIAFDDAEIKYSTVQNWYPGDENGKGGIYNFVTKRADCRGKNSKVSWTQVETGSAVTWKYPSCILRGDGSRGEFYSIAVSNGMQQIDSGTKMLHLGKNTTSRIISKGISAGRSSNTYRGQVNIARKASDARNFTQCDSLLIGDKCGAHTVPYIEAKNPSAQLEHEATTSKISDDQLFYCLQRGIPEEEAIALIVNGFVKEVIQELPMEFAVEAQKLISISLEGSVG
;
A
#
# COMPACT_ATOMS: atom_id res chain seq x y z
N MET A 1 -7.96 -47.77 1.89
CA MET A 1 -7.68 -47.03 3.13
C MET A 1 -6.21 -46.63 3.25
N VAL A 2 -5.25 -47.48 2.94
CA VAL A 2 -3.79 -47.12 2.98
C VAL A 2 -3.43 -46.04 1.95
N ALA A 3 -3.90 -46.13 0.72
CA ALA A 3 -3.61 -45.15 -0.35
C ALA A 3 -4.22 -43.75 -0.09
N VAL A 4 -5.33 -43.69 0.63
CA VAL A 4 -5.96 -42.40 1.03
C VAL A 4 -5.17 -41.76 2.17
N GLN A 5 -4.62 -42.57 3.09
CA GLN A 5 -3.81 -42.07 4.20
C GLN A 5 -2.44 -41.58 3.69
N GLU A 6 -1.80 -42.31 2.74
CA GLU A 6 -0.57 -41.84 2.09
C GLU A 6 -0.79 -40.53 1.32
N THR A 7 -1.93 -40.34 0.65
CA THR A 7 -2.26 -39.09 -0.02
C THR A 7 -2.51 -37.95 0.98
N ILE A 8 -3.16 -38.22 2.10
CA ILE A 8 -3.39 -37.22 3.16
C ILE A 8 -2.08 -36.85 3.85
N ASP A 9 -1.20 -37.83 4.11
CA ASP A 9 0.10 -37.57 4.72
C ASP A 9 1.06 -36.87 3.74
N THR A 10 0.98 -37.15 2.44
CA THR A 10 1.70 -36.41 1.37
C THR A 10 1.18 -34.97 1.23
N VAL A 11 -0.12 -34.74 1.38
CA VAL A 11 -0.72 -33.38 1.37
C VAL A 11 -0.38 -32.61 2.64
N LYS A 12 -0.23 -33.28 3.78
CA LYS A 12 0.20 -32.66 5.05
C LYS A 12 1.70 -32.37 5.14
N THR A 13 2.52 -33.11 4.40
CA THR A 13 3.97 -32.88 4.31
C THR A 13 4.37 -32.00 3.12
N LEU A 14 3.45 -31.61 2.24
CA LEU A 14 3.68 -30.55 1.28
C LEU A 14 3.79 -29.24 2.06
N GLU A 15 4.99 -28.73 2.08
CA GLU A 15 5.50 -27.53 2.72
C GLU A 15 4.58 -26.30 2.52
N ILE A 16 3.50 -26.23 3.31
CA ILE A 16 2.58 -25.09 3.35
C ILE A 16 3.27 -23.87 3.95
N ASP A 17 4.34 -24.08 4.74
CA ASP A 17 5.05 -23.02 5.45
C ASP A 17 5.89 -22.09 4.55
N GLN A 18 6.41 -22.56 3.42
CA GLN A 18 7.19 -21.72 2.52
C GLN A 18 6.35 -20.71 1.72
N TYR A 19 5.05 -21.00 1.51
CA TYR A 19 4.15 -20.14 0.74
C TYR A 19 3.65 -18.89 1.47
N LYS A 20 3.86 -18.83 2.75
CA LYS A 20 3.24 -17.79 3.59
C LYS A 20 3.76 -16.38 3.32
N TYR A 21 4.97 -16.23 2.73
CA TYR A 21 5.73 -14.99 2.76
C TYR A 21 6.46 -14.58 1.46
N GLY A 22 6.11 -15.12 0.29
CA GLY A 22 6.66 -14.68 -1.01
C GLY A 22 8.04 -15.28 -1.38
N PHE A 23 8.55 -14.95 -2.57
CA PHE A 23 9.78 -15.50 -3.15
C PHE A 23 10.78 -14.43 -3.51
N SER A 24 12.08 -14.79 -3.45
CA SER A 24 13.15 -14.05 -4.13
C SER A 24 13.38 -14.63 -5.53
N THR A 25 13.50 -13.76 -6.52
CA THR A 25 14.03 -14.13 -7.84
C THR A 25 15.51 -13.83 -7.90
N ASP A 26 16.31 -14.78 -8.38
CA ASP A 26 17.77 -14.62 -8.51
C ASP A 26 18.08 -13.80 -9.77
N ILE A 27 17.95 -12.47 -9.66
CA ILE A 27 18.21 -11.52 -10.75
C ILE A 27 19.46 -10.73 -10.39
N GLU A 28 20.42 -10.65 -11.32
CA GLU A 28 21.62 -9.82 -11.12
C GLU A 28 21.24 -8.33 -11.02
N THR A 29 21.58 -7.67 -9.92
CA THR A 29 21.19 -6.30 -9.61
C THR A 29 22.37 -5.32 -9.64
N ASP A 30 22.11 -4.09 -10.10
CA ASP A 30 22.99 -2.93 -9.97
C ASP A 30 22.63 -2.18 -8.68
N LYS A 31 23.55 -2.09 -7.73
CA LYS A 31 23.30 -1.51 -6.41
C LYS A 31 24.21 -0.30 -6.15
N ALA A 32 23.64 0.71 -5.47
CA ALA A 32 24.49 1.71 -4.83
C ALA A 32 25.33 1.06 -3.71
N PRO A 33 26.46 1.65 -3.30
CA PRO A 33 27.10 1.29 -2.04
C PRO A 33 26.12 1.40 -0.88
N LYS A 34 26.31 0.58 0.18
CA LYS A 34 25.54 0.73 1.42
C LYS A 34 25.86 2.07 2.08
N GLY A 35 24.86 2.61 2.75
CA GLY A 35 24.96 3.80 3.56
C GLY A 35 24.31 5.03 2.94
N LEU A 36 24.00 5.98 3.81
CA LEU A 36 23.29 7.22 3.49
C LEU A 36 24.24 8.41 3.66
N ASP A 37 24.69 8.95 2.53
CA ASP A 37 25.49 10.13 2.42
C ASP A 37 25.13 10.94 1.15
N GLU A 38 25.82 12.04 0.90
CA GLU A 38 25.59 12.85 -0.31
C GLU A 38 25.93 12.09 -1.60
N ASP A 39 26.94 11.22 -1.58
CA ASP A 39 27.38 10.48 -2.77
C ASP A 39 26.30 9.46 -3.18
N THR A 40 25.66 8.80 -2.21
CA THR A 40 24.51 7.93 -2.44
C THR A 40 23.34 8.69 -3.08
N ILE A 41 23.04 9.91 -2.62
CA ILE A 41 21.97 10.75 -3.19
C ILE A 41 22.31 11.18 -4.61
N ARG A 42 23.54 11.59 -4.86
CA ARG A 42 24.05 11.95 -6.20
C ARG A 42 24.00 10.74 -7.15
N PHE A 43 24.34 9.56 -6.63
CA PHE A 43 24.26 8.31 -7.38
C PHE A 43 22.81 8.02 -7.83
N ILE A 44 21.82 8.08 -6.90
CA ILE A 44 20.40 7.90 -7.20
C ILE A 44 19.95 8.87 -8.29
N SER A 45 20.23 10.16 -8.11
CA SER A 45 19.85 11.21 -9.05
C SER A 45 20.47 11.01 -10.44
N ALA A 46 21.73 10.62 -10.50
CA ALA A 46 22.42 10.31 -11.75
C ALA A 46 21.83 9.08 -12.46
N LYS A 47 21.56 7.99 -11.72
CA LYS A 47 20.93 6.77 -12.25
C LYS A 47 19.53 7.03 -12.81
N LYS A 48 18.76 7.91 -12.16
CA LYS A 48 17.42 8.31 -12.61
C LYS A 48 17.46 9.38 -13.72
N GLY A 49 18.61 9.97 -14.03
CA GLY A 49 18.75 11.03 -15.04
C GLY A 49 17.96 12.29 -14.66
N GLU A 50 17.97 12.63 -13.37
CA GLU A 50 17.20 13.75 -12.85
C GLU A 50 17.79 15.11 -13.23
N PRO A 51 16.93 16.14 -13.39
CA PRO A 51 17.39 17.50 -13.58
C PRO A 51 18.05 18.07 -12.31
N GLU A 52 18.93 19.06 -12.46
CA GLU A 52 19.74 19.66 -11.36
C GLU A 52 18.86 20.17 -10.20
N TRP A 53 17.68 20.73 -10.49
CA TRP A 53 16.77 21.23 -9.44
C TRP A 53 16.29 20.11 -8.53
N MET A 54 16.13 18.88 -9.04
CA MET A 54 15.69 17.74 -8.25
C MET A 54 16.81 17.24 -7.36
N LEU A 55 18.04 17.14 -7.87
CA LEU A 55 19.20 16.81 -7.05
C LEU A 55 19.40 17.82 -5.90
N LYS A 56 19.28 19.11 -6.20
CA LYS A 56 19.38 20.16 -5.17
C LYS A 56 18.33 19.96 -4.09
N TRP A 57 17.08 19.70 -4.47
CA TRP A 57 15.98 19.46 -3.55
C TRP A 57 16.21 18.23 -2.65
N ARG A 58 16.77 17.14 -3.20
CA ARG A 58 17.15 15.95 -2.44
C ARG A 58 18.23 16.24 -1.41
N LEU A 59 19.26 16.97 -1.79
CA LEU A 59 20.35 17.33 -0.89
C LEU A 59 19.88 18.25 0.24
N GLU A 60 18.97 19.20 -0.04
CA GLU A 60 18.33 20.04 0.99
C GLU A 60 17.50 19.19 1.97
N ALA A 61 16.78 18.17 1.46
CA ALA A 61 16.06 17.23 2.29
C ALA A 61 17.00 16.41 3.19
N PHE A 62 18.11 15.95 2.67
CA PHE A 62 19.13 15.21 3.43
C PHE A 62 19.76 16.06 4.55
N GLU A 63 20.14 17.29 4.25
CA GLU A 63 20.66 18.21 5.26
C GLU A 63 19.63 18.45 6.38
N ARG A 64 18.37 18.57 6.02
CA ARG A 64 17.27 18.69 6.98
C ARG A 64 17.14 17.42 7.83
N TRP A 65 17.16 16.24 7.20
CA TRP A 65 17.02 14.95 7.88
C TRP A 65 18.11 14.75 8.93
N LYS A 66 19.36 15.13 8.66
CA LYS A 66 20.46 15.05 9.63
C LYS A 66 20.22 15.85 10.92
N THR A 67 19.34 16.85 10.87
CA THR A 67 18.99 17.66 12.05
C THR A 67 17.77 17.14 12.81
N MET A 68 17.10 16.10 12.31
CA MET A 68 15.90 15.54 12.92
C MET A 68 16.23 14.35 13.82
N THR A 69 15.34 14.06 14.74
CA THR A 69 15.41 12.88 15.60
C THR A 69 14.32 11.90 15.20
N GLU A 70 14.68 10.63 15.14
CA GLU A 70 13.70 9.56 14.92
C GLU A 70 12.63 9.60 16.02
N PRO A 71 11.33 9.61 15.66
CA PRO A 71 10.27 9.73 16.65
C PRO A 71 10.08 8.43 17.44
N ASP A 72 9.69 8.54 18.70
CA ASP A 72 9.53 7.45 19.67
C ASP A 72 8.11 7.37 20.30
N TRP A 73 7.17 8.17 19.79
CA TRP A 73 5.83 8.31 20.40
C TRP A 73 4.84 7.20 20.01
N ALA A 74 5.10 6.42 18.94
CA ALA A 74 4.23 5.32 18.55
C ALA A 74 4.34 4.15 19.54
N ARG A 75 3.25 3.41 19.67
CA ARG A 75 3.19 2.24 20.54
C ARG A 75 3.73 0.98 19.83
N VAL A 76 4.94 1.07 19.36
CA VAL A 76 5.70 -0.01 18.71
C VAL A 76 7.12 -0.02 19.29
N ALA A 77 7.71 -1.19 19.36
CA ALA A 77 9.10 -1.37 19.75
C ALA A 77 9.83 -2.12 18.63
N TYR A 78 10.96 -1.61 18.20
CA TYR A 78 11.79 -2.20 17.17
C TYR A 78 13.27 -1.87 17.43
N ASP A 79 14.16 -2.65 16.86
CA ASP A 79 15.59 -2.42 16.98
C ASP A 79 15.98 -1.14 16.22
N LYS A 80 16.96 -0.41 16.76
CA LYS A 80 17.44 0.81 16.13
C LYS A 80 17.89 0.53 14.70
N ILE A 81 17.35 1.30 13.76
CA ILE A 81 17.71 1.18 12.35
C ILE A 81 19.13 1.70 12.13
N ASP A 82 19.98 0.88 11.51
CA ASP A 82 21.29 1.31 11.03
C ASP A 82 21.17 1.82 9.58
N TYR A 83 21.02 3.13 9.43
CA TYR A 83 20.91 3.77 8.11
C TYR A 83 22.18 3.65 7.27
N GLN A 84 23.30 3.18 7.84
CA GLN A 84 24.54 2.95 7.11
C GLN A 84 24.66 1.50 6.60
N ASP A 85 23.78 0.61 7.04
CA ASP A 85 23.73 -0.79 6.57
C ASP A 85 22.56 -1.08 5.60
N ILE A 86 22.05 -0.06 4.92
CA ILE A 86 20.95 -0.16 3.95
C ILE A 86 21.46 0.18 2.53
N TYR A 87 21.00 -0.58 1.52
CA TYR A 87 21.08 -0.18 0.12
C TYR A 87 19.90 0.74 -0.22
N TYR A 88 20.17 1.95 -0.69
CA TYR A 88 19.16 2.95 -1.04
C TYR A 88 18.75 2.92 -2.51
N TYR A 89 19.43 2.10 -3.31
CA TYR A 89 19.11 1.86 -4.70
C TYR A 89 19.52 0.45 -5.09
N ALA A 90 18.60 -0.27 -5.71
CA ALA A 90 18.82 -1.55 -6.36
C ALA A 90 17.97 -1.59 -7.63
N ALA A 91 18.54 -2.03 -8.74
CA ALA A 91 17.81 -2.20 -10.00
C ALA A 91 18.29 -3.46 -10.71
N PRO A 92 17.41 -4.24 -11.35
CA PRO A 92 17.81 -5.35 -12.20
C PRO A 92 18.76 -4.86 -13.31
N LYS A 93 19.86 -5.59 -13.56
CA LYS A 93 20.85 -5.20 -14.57
C LYS A 93 20.34 -5.35 -16.00
N ASN A 94 19.57 -6.40 -16.27
CA ASN A 94 19.03 -6.69 -17.59
C ASN A 94 17.59 -7.17 -17.49
N PHE A 95 16.63 -6.31 -17.88
CA PHE A 95 15.24 -6.72 -18.06
C PHE A 95 15.04 -7.61 -19.30
N GLU A 96 15.95 -7.53 -20.29
CA GLU A 96 15.89 -8.34 -21.51
C GLU A 96 16.15 -9.84 -21.27
N ASP A 97 16.80 -10.18 -20.13
CA ASP A 97 17.11 -11.56 -19.72
C ASP A 97 16.04 -12.18 -18.78
N GLY A 98 14.91 -11.50 -18.54
CA GLY A 98 13.79 -12.04 -17.77
C GLY A 98 13.13 -13.24 -18.45
N PRO A 99 12.29 -14.02 -17.72
CA PRO A 99 11.55 -15.14 -18.28
C PRO A 99 10.71 -14.68 -19.47
N LYS A 100 10.68 -15.49 -20.55
CA LYS A 100 9.95 -15.17 -21.79
C LYS A 100 8.50 -15.63 -21.76
N SER A 101 8.17 -16.51 -20.83
CA SER A 101 6.82 -17.01 -20.59
C SER A 101 6.64 -17.39 -19.12
N LEU A 102 5.39 -17.57 -18.68
CA LEU A 102 5.12 -18.10 -17.34
C LEU A 102 5.69 -19.50 -17.10
N ASP A 103 5.93 -20.29 -18.16
CA ASP A 103 6.52 -21.61 -18.05
C ASP A 103 7.99 -21.59 -17.60
N GLU A 104 8.66 -20.45 -17.75
CA GLU A 104 10.04 -20.21 -17.29
C GLU A 104 10.10 -19.62 -15.88
N VAL A 105 8.95 -19.26 -15.32
CA VAL A 105 8.83 -18.71 -13.98
C VAL A 105 8.76 -19.85 -12.96
N ASP A 106 9.31 -19.63 -11.77
CA ASP A 106 9.24 -20.60 -10.68
C ASP A 106 7.78 -21.05 -10.45
N PRO A 107 7.50 -22.36 -10.59
CA PRO A 107 6.15 -22.92 -10.43
C PRO A 107 5.55 -22.62 -9.05
N GLU A 108 6.39 -22.38 -8.05
CA GLU A 108 5.99 -22.06 -6.70
C GLU A 108 5.46 -20.63 -6.61
N LEU A 109 6.10 -19.70 -7.29
CA LEU A 109 5.64 -18.31 -7.44
C LEU A 109 4.28 -18.26 -8.13
N LEU A 110 4.10 -18.99 -9.22
CA LEU A 110 2.83 -19.05 -9.95
C LEU A 110 1.70 -19.62 -9.09
N ARG A 111 1.95 -20.68 -8.34
CA ARG A 111 0.97 -21.24 -7.40
C ARG A 111 0.57 -20.23 -6.33
N THR A 112 1.50 -19.38 -5.89
CA THR A 112 1.19 -18.32 -4.94
C THR A 112 0.29 -17.28 -5.55
N TYR A 113 0.57 -16.85 -6.77
CA TYR A 113 -0.29 -15.92 -7.51
C TYR A 113 -1.69 -16.50 -7.74
N GLU A 114 -1.78 -17.79 -8.11
CA GLU A 114 -3.07 -18.48 -8.22
C GLU A 114 -3.84 -18.53 -6.88
N LYS A 115 -3.15 -18.85 -5.77
CA LYS A 115 -3.75 -18.86 -4.44
C LYS A 115 -4.25 -17.48 -4.01
N LEU A 116 -3.52 -16.43 -4.34
CA LEU A 116 -3.89 -15.03 -4.09
C LEU A 116 -5.01 -14.56 -5.03
N GLY A 117 -5.29 -15.33 -6.10
CA GLY A 117 -6.29 -14.97 -7.09
C GLY A 117 -5.86 -13.86 -8.03
N ILE A 118 -4.55 -13.65 -8.16
CA ILE A 118 -3.97 -12.67 -9.08
C ILE A 118 -4.27 -13.13 -10.51
N PRO A 119 -4.85 -12.29 -11.38
CA PRO A 119 -5.13 -12.63 -12.77
C PRO A 119 -3.87 -13.01 -13.55
N LEU A 120 -3.97 -13.94 -14.52
CA LEU A 120 -2.80 -14.45 -15.25
C LEU A 120 -1.93 -13.36 -15.90
N TYR A 121 -2.55 -12.31 -16.45
CA TYR A 121 -1.81 -11.21 -17.06
C TYR A 121 -1.02 -10.39 -16.04
N GLU A 122 -1.54 -10.23 -14.82
CA GLU A 122 -0.81 -9.60 -13.72
C GLU A 122 0.30 -10.50 -13.21
N GLN A 123 0.08 -11.82 -13.20
CA GLN A 123 1.12 -12.80 -12.87
C GLN A 123 2.31 -12.69 -13.84
N GLU A 124 2.08 -12.53 -15.15
CA GLU A 124 3.13 -12.32 -16.14
C GLU A 124 3.96 -11.07 -15.82
N ILE A 125 3.28 -9.95 -15.51
CA ILE A 125 3.91 -8.68 -15.16
C ILE A 125 4.71 -8.82 -13.86
N LEU A 126 4.08 -9.38 -12.82
CA LEU A 126 4.69 -9.55 -11.50
C LEU A 126 5.85 -10.55 -11.50
N ALA A 127 5.82 -11.53 -12.40
CA ALA A 127 6.91 -12.48 -12.62
C ALA A 127 8.05 -11.92 -13.49
N GLY A 128 7.89 -10.71 -14.04
CA GLY A 128 8.90 -10.09 -14.90
C GLY A 128 9.01 -10.76 -16.28
N VAL A 129 7.94 -11.36 -16.79
CA VAL A 129 7.93 -12.00 -18.12
C VAL A 129 8.13 -10.95 -19.19
N VAL A 130 9.25 -11.05 -19.92
CA VAL A 130 9.61 -10.15 -21.03
C VAL A 130 9.15 -10.75 -22.34
N LYS A 131 8.14 -10.14 -22.97
CA LYS A 131 7.76 -10.54 -24.34
C LYS A 131 8.70 -9.91 -25.36
N PRO A 132 9.21 -10.68 -26.36
CA PRO A 132 10.02 -10.12 -27.41
C PRO A 132 9.25 -9.01 -28.13
N LYS A 133 9.89 -7.84 -28.34
CA LYS A 133 9.34 -6.80 -29.22
C LYS A 133 9.07 -7.44 -30.57
N PRO A 134 7.87 -7.28 -31.17
CA PRO A 134 7.67 -7.70 -32.55
C PRO A 134 8.72 -7.00 -33.43
N GLU A 135 9.46 -7.78 -34.24
CA GLU A 135 10.39 -7.22 -35.22
C GLU A 135 9.63 -6.22 -36.07
N ALA A 136 10.16 -4.99 -36.16
CA ALA A 136 9.60 -3.96 -37.02
C ALA A 136 9.70 -4.42 -38.47
N THR A 137 8.63 -4.93 -39.02
CA THR A 137 8.51 -5.12 -40.47
C THR A 137 8.35 -3.74 -41.08
N GLU A 138 9.32 -3.37 -41.91
CA GLU A 138 9.28 -2.18 -42.77
C GLU A 138 8.20 -2.36 -43.85
N GLU A 139 6.95 -2.37 -43.52
CA GLU A 139 5.85 -2.09 -44.47
C GLU A 139 4.58 -1.86 -43.66
N GLY A 140 4.10 -0.63 -43.73
CA GLY A 140 2.90 0.01 -43.24
C GLY A 140 1.66 -0.85 -43.02
N GLU A 141 1.66 -1.69 -42.01
CA GLU A 141 0.45 -2.15 -41.36
C GLU A 141 0.50 -1.65 -39.91
N GLU A 142 -0.53 -0.95 -39.53
CA GLU A 142 -0.78 -0.50 -38.17
C GLU A 142 -0.55 -1.67 -37.23
N GLY A 143 0.49 -1.53 -36.41
CA GLY A 143 1.04 -2.60 -35.60
C GLY A 143 -0.02 -3.38 -34.87
N ALA A 144 0.24 -4.65 -34.71
CA ALA A 144 -0.56 -5.56 -33.88
C ALA A 144 -0.96 -4.85 -32.60
N ASN A 145 -2.22 -4.47 -32.57
CA ASN A 145 -2.83 -3.79 -31.44
C ASN A 145 -2.61 -4.66 -30.22
N ASN A 146 -2.18 -4.07 -29.12
CA ASN A 146 -2.47 -4.59 -27.78
C ASN A 146 -3.99 -4.85 -27.57
N GLU A 147 -4.80 -4.78 -28.61
CA GLU A 147 -6.22 -5.12 -28.68
C GLU A 147 -6.49 -6.61 -28.46
N ASP A 148 -5.52 -7.49 -28.78
CA ASP A 148 -5.69 -8.94 -28.57
C ASP A 148 -5.61 -9.36 -27.09
N TRP A 149 -5.17 -8.44 -26.22
CA TRP A 149 -5.14 -8.66 -24.77
C TRP A 149 -6.44 -8.26 -24.06
N GLY A 150 -7.30 -7.48 -24.69
CA GLY A 150 -8.45 -6.81 -24.08
C GLY A 150 -9.81 -7.38 -24.41
N ASP A 151 -10.00 -8.02 -25.55
CA ASP A 151 -11.35 -8.28 -26.05
C ASP A 151 -12.07 -9.52 -25.50
N ASN A 152 -11.36 -10.43 -24.83
CA ASN A 152 -11.98 -11.68 -24.37
C ASN A 152 -12.06 -11.89 -22.85
N ILE A 153 -11.47 -11.03 -22.00
CA ILE A 153 -11.42 -11.32 -20.55
C ILE A 153 -12.19 -10.31 -19.69
N TYR A 154 -12.37 -9.05 -20.11
CA TYR A 154 -12.99 -8.03 -19.25
C TYR A 154 -14.05 -7.19 -19.95
N LYS A 155 -15.29 -7.67 -19.95
CA LYS A 155 -16.48 -6.83 -20.20
C LYS A 155 -16.89 -5.96 -19.00
N SER A 156 -16.20 -6.07 -17.85
CA SER A 156 -16.43 -5.24 -16.66
C SER A 156 -15.13 -5.09 -15.86
N GLY A 157 -14.50 -3.92 -15.90
CA GLY A 157 -13.38 -3.57 -15.04
C GLY A 157 -12.00 -3.67 -15.71
N ARG A 158 -11.66 -2.75 -16.62
CA ARG A 158 -10.28 -2.61 -17.10
C ARG A 158 -9.43 -1.96 -16.01
N VAL A 159 -8.26 -2.55 -15.72
CA VAL A 159 -7.28 -2.02 -14.77
C VAL A 159 -5.99 -1.69 -15.52
N ALA A 160 -5.51 -0.45 -15.40
CA ALA A 160 -4.18 -0.08 -15.87
C ALA A 160 -3.16 -0.35 -14.75
N VAL A 161 -2.12 -1.10 -15.05
CA VAL A 161 -1.13 -1.55 -14.07
C VAL A 161 0.22 -0.91 -14.35
N ASP A 162 0.87 -0.44 -13.29
CA ASP A 162 2.29 -0.09 -13.23
C ASP A 162 2.98 -1.07 -12.27
N ALA A 163 4.12 -1.64 -12.67
CA ALA A 163 4.87 -2.58 -11.84
C ALA A 163 6.24 -1.99 -11.49
N VAL A 164 6.53 -1.92 -10.20
CA VAL A 164 7.79 -1.40 -9.67
C VAL A 164 8.54 -2.53 -8.96
N PHE A 165 9.75 -2.83 -9.43
CA PHE A 165 10.67 -3.77 -8.82
C PHE A 165 11.81 -3.02 -8.15
N ASP A 166 11.97 -3.19 -6.85
CA ASP A 166 12.96 -2.47 -6.05
C ASP A 166 12.92 -0.95 -6.35
N SER A 167 13.87 -0.45 -7.11
CA SER A 167 14.02 0.99 -7.39
C SER A 167 13.57 1.43 -8.79
N VAL A 168 12.91 0.58 -9.57
CA VAL A 168 12.60 0.88 -10.99
C VAL A 168 11.20 0.42 -11.41
N SER A 169 10.43 1.32 -12.04
CA SER A 169 9.22 0.96 -12.79
C SER A 169 9.60 0.22 -14.07
N VAL A 170 9.00 -0.94 -14.29
CA VAL A 170 9.36 -1.87 -15.37
C VAL A 170 8.34 -1.89 -16.49
N VAL A 171 7.07 -1.71 -16.18
CA VAL A 171 5.95 -1.75 -17.14
C VAL A 171 4.83 -0.84 -16.69
N THR A 172 4.27 -0.05 -17.61
CA THR A 172 3.00 0.67 -17.43
C THR A 172 2.07 0.31 -18.58
N THR A 173 0.92 -0.26 -18.29
CA THR A 173 -0.07 -0.70 -19.29
C THR A 173 -1.06 0.41 -19.66
N PHE A 174 -1.79 0.27 -20.77
CA PHE A 174 -2.87 1.18 -21.24
C PHE A 174 -2.50 2.68 -21.38
N ARG A 175 -1.22 3.03 -21.46
CA ARG A 175 -0.76 4.43 -21.55
C ARG A 175 -1.40 5.21 -22.70
N LYS A 176 -1.55 4.57 -23.89
CA LYS A 176 -2.15 5.22 -25.07
C LYS A 176 -3.64 5.51 -24.88
N GLU A 177 -4.36 4.61 -24.21
CA GLU A 177 -5.79 4.76 -23.95
C GLU A 177 -6.05 5.85 -22.91
N LEU A 178 -5.28 5.87 -21.82
CA LEU A 178 -5.31 6.92 -20.81
C LEU A 178 -4.95 8.29 -21.40
N ALA A 179 -3.93 8.35 -22.25
CA ALA A 179 -3.50 9.57 -22.91
C ALA A 179 -4.59 10.15 -23.84
N LYS A 180 -5.44 9.31 -24.50
CA LYS A 180 -6.60 9.79 -25.27
C LYS A 180 -7.61 10.55 -24.41
N ALA A 181 -7.74 10.19 -23.13
CA ALA A 181 -8.56 10.90 -22.16
C ALA A 181 -7.82 12.08 -21.50
N GLY A 182 -6.56 12.31 -21.86
CA GLY A 182 -5.68 13.31 -21.25
C GLY A 182 -5.16 12.92 -19.86
N VAL A 183 -5.36 11.67 -19.44
CA VAL A 183 -4.87 11.14 -18.16
C VAL A 183 -3.39 10.84 -18.29
N ILE A 184 -2.57 11.32 -17.33
CA ILE A 184 -1.18 10.95 -17.19
C ILE A 184 -1.10 9.88 -16.09
N PHE A 185 -0.53 8.73 -16.43
CA PHE A 185 -0.21 7.64 -15.50
C PHE A 185 1.16 7.08 -15.86
N CYS A 186 2.14 7.33 -15.03
CA CYS A 186 3.53 6.94 -15.25
C CYS A 186 4.31 6.89 -13.95
N SER A 187 5.55 6.42 -13.99
CA SER A 187 6.43 6.50 -12.83
C SER A 187 6.74 7.94 -12.45
N ILE A 188 6.99 8.19 -11.16
CA ILE A 188 7.40 9.54 -10.70
C ILE A 188 8.74 9.96 -11.32
N SER A 189 9.65 9.01 -11.57
CA SER A 189 10.93 9.25 -12.22
C SER A 189 10.78 9.74 -13.67
N GLU A 190 9.81 9.21 -14.39
CA GLU A 190 9.44 9.70 -15.73
C GLU A 190 8.81 11.08 -15.63
N ALA A 191 7.86 11.28 -14.71
CA ALA A 191 7.16 12.55 -14.53
C ALA A 191 8.10 13.71 -14.18
N ILE A 192 9.16 13.48 -13.40
CA ILE A 192 10.17 14.50 -13.09
C ILE A 192 10.85 15.05 -14.35
N LYS A 193 11.00 14.22 -15.40
CA LYS A 193 11.64 14.58 -16.67
C LYS A 193 10.64 15.14 -17.67
N ASP A 194 9.50 14.49 -17.84
CA ASP A 194 8.55 14.76 -18.92
C ASP A 194 7.51 15.81 -18.53
N TYR A 195 7.21 15.97 -17.23
CA TYR A 195 6.24 16.92 -16.68
C TYR A 195 6.80 17.77 -15.54
N PRO A 196 8.00 18.38 -15.69
CA PRO A 196 8.70 19.07 -14.60
C PRO A 196 7.88 20.21 -13.99
N GLU A 197 7.04 20.89 -14.78
CA GLU A 197 6.21 21.99 -14.30
C GLU A 197 5.13 21.51 -13.31
N LEU A 198 4.50 20.35 -13.58
CA LEU A 198 3.53 19.75 -12.68
C LEU A 198 4.21 19.26 -11.39
N ILE A 199 5.35 18.60 -11.52
CA ILE A 199 6.10 18.12 -10.37
C ILE A 199 6.55 19.29 -9.48
N GLN A 200 7.17 20.33 -10.04
CA GLN A 200 7.60 21.50 -9.25
C GLN A 200 6.43 22.24 -8.59
N LYS A 201 5.26 22.24 -9.22
CA LYS A 201 4.06 22.88 -8.70
C LYS A 201 3.43 22.11 -7.52
N TYR A 202 3.48 20.80 -7.53
CA TYR A 202 2.67 19.98 -6.63
C TYR A 202 3.46 19.09 -5.67
N LEU A 203 4.65 18.61 -6.04
CA LEU A 203 5.47 17.74 -5.20
C LEU A 203 5.81 18.43 -3.86
N ALA A 204 5.67 17.71 -2.78
CA ALA A 204 5.92 18.18 -1.41
C ALA A 204 5.04 19.36 -0.97
N THR A 205 3.90 19.60 -1.62
CA THR A 205 2.94 20.62 -1.19
C THR A 205 1.91 20.12 -0.17
N VAL A 206 1.76 18.81 -0.05
CA VAL A 206 0.87 18.16 0.92
C VAL A 206 1.68 17.46 2.02
N VAL A 207 2.78 16.81 1.66
CA VAL A 207 3.78 16.27 2.58
C VAL A 207 5.08 17.05 2.39
N PRO A 208 5.24 18.21 3.08
CA PRO A 208 6.45 19.01 2.94
C PRO A 208 7.67 18.25 3.48
N VAL A 209 8.86 18.66 3.03
CA VAL A 209 10.16 18.10 3.48
C VAL A 209 10.31 18.12 5.00
N THR A 210 9.54 18.94 5.69
CA THR A 210 9.56 19.10 7.15
C THR A 210 8.47 18.32 7.90
N ASP A 211 7.70 17.47 7.22
CA ASP A 211 6.51 16.81 7.83
C ASP A 211 6.91 15.87 8.99
N ASN A 212 7.77 14.92 8.74
CA ASN A 212 8.30 14.01 9.75
C ASN A 212 9.61 13.37 9.29
N TYR A 213 10.29 12.68 10.20
CA TYR A 213 11.59 12.05 10.00
C TYR A 213 11.65 11.13 8.79
N PHE A 214 10.70 10.20 8.64
CA PHE A 214 10.67 9.22 7.54
C PHE A 214 10.24 9.84 6.21
N ALA A 215 9.36 10.83 6.23
CA ALA A 215 9.00 11.56 5.02
C ALA A 215 10.16 12.43 4.52
N THR A 216 10.95 13.02 5.43
CA THR A 216 12.16 13.77 5.07
C THR A 216 13.22 12.84 4.51
N LEU A 217 13.43 11.65 5.10
CA LEU A 217 14.28 10.61 4.54
C LEU A 217 13.84 10.22 3.14
N ASN A 218 12.54 9.94 2.96
CA ASN A 218 11.99 9.64 1.64
C ASN A 218 12.28 10.76 0.63
N CYS A 219 12.12 12.03 1.01
CA CYS A 219 12.45 13.14 0.12
C CYS A 219 13.90 13.08 -0.40
N ALA A 220 14.84 12.66 0.42
CA ALA A 220 16.25 12.55 0.01
C ALA A 220 16.51 11.36 -0.91
N VAL A 221 15.85 10.21 -0.68
CA VAL A 221 16.28 8.93 -1.26
C VAL A 221 15.21 8.18 -2.05
N PHE A 222 13.99 8.71 -2.25
CA PHE A 222 12.99 7.97 -3.01
C PHE A 222 13.52 7.62 -4.41
N THR A 223 13.23 6.39 -4.84
CA THR A 223 13.80 5.87 -6.09
C THR A 223 12.78 5.79 -7.19
N ASP A 224 11.55 5.43 -6.86
CA ASP A 224 10.43 5.46 -7.80
C ASP A 224 9.10 5.62 -7.05
N GLY A 225 8.01 5.42 -7.76
CA GLY A 225 6.64 5.56 -7.31
C GLY A 225 5.75 5.99 -8.46
N THR A 226 4.57 6.47 -8.16
CA THR A 226 3.55 6.73 -9.17
C THR A 226 3.21 8.21 -9.28
N PHE A 227 3.06 8.68 -10.51
CA PHE A 227 2.50 9.98 -10.84
C PHE A 227 1.19 9.82 -11.61
N VAL A 228 0.11 10.45 -11.10
CA VAL A 228 -1.20 10.48 -11.77
C VAL A 228 -1.69 11.92 -11.85
N TYR A 229 -2.12 12.31 -13.05
CA TYR A 229 -2.80 13.58 -13.28
C TYR A 229 -4.09 13.34 -14.05
N ILE A 230 -5.21 13.76 -13.47
CA ILE A 230 -6.53 13.65 -14.08
C ILE A 230 -7.02 15.05 -14.45
N PRO A 231 -7.23 15.35 -15.76
CA PRO A 231 -7.69 16.67 -16.22
C PRO A 231 -9.09 17.03 -15.73
N GLU A 232 -9.42 18.32 -15.82
CA GLU A 232 -10.73 18.85 -15.45
C GLU A 232 -11.87 18.12 -16.17
N GLY A 233 -12.88 17.69 -15.41
CA GLY A 233 -14.08 17.03 -15.89
C GLY A 233 -13.90 15.56 -16.34
N VAL A 234 -12.69 15.03 -16.29
CA VAL A 234 -12.39 13.67 -16.74
C VAL A 234 -12.67 12.66 -15.62
N ARG A 235 -13.49 11.66 -15.90
CA ARG A 235 -13.56 10.44 -15.10
C ARG A 235 -12.58 9.43 -15.70
N CYS A 236 -11.60 9.00 -14.92
CA CYS A 236 -10.63 8.00 -15.37
C CYS A 236 -11.38 6.79 -15.96
N PRO A 237 -11.09 6.37 -17.19
CA PRO A 237 -11.87 5.34 -17.89
C PRO A 237 -11.70 3.94 -17.31
N MET A 238 -10.73 3.74 -16.45
CA MET A 238 -10.40 2.46 -15.82
C MET A 238 -9.81 2.66 -14.42
N GLU A 239 -9.79 1.60 -13.63
CA GLU A 239 -9.01 1.56 -12.38
C GLU A 239 -7.52 1.66 -12.69
N LEU A 240 -6.78 2.37 -11.84
CA LEU A 240 -5.31 2.43 -11.91
C LEU A 240 -4.74 1.60 -10.76
N SER A 241 -3.69 0.85 -11.02
CA SER A 241 -3.02 0.03 -10.01
C SER A 241 -1.51 0.13 -10.12
N THR A 242 -0.82 0.15 -9.00
CA THR A 242 0.64 -0.01 -8.94
C THR A 242 0.99 -1.11 -7.95
N TYR A 243 1.83 -2.04 -8.41
CA TYR A 243 2.39 -3.09 -7.58
C TYR A 243 3.84 -2.81 -7.29
N PHE A 244 4.17 -2.74 -6.00
CA PHE A 244 5.54 -2.60 -5.51
C PHE A 244 6.04 -3.93 -4.98
N ARG A 245 7.17 -4.39 -5.50
CA ARG A 245 7.82 -5.61 -5.05
C ARG A 245 9.24 -5.33 -4.61
N ILE A 246 9.53 -5.61 -3.35
CA ILE A 246 10.90 -5.66 -2.83
C ILE A 246 11.45 -7.05 -3.12
N ASN A 247 12.56 -7.14 -3.86
CA ASN A 247 13.19 -8.43 -4.18
C ASN A 247 14.59 -8.54 -3.59
N GLU A 248 15.31 -7.45 -3.45
CA GLU A 248 16.72 -7.44 -3.07
C GLU A 248 16.93 -7.40 -1.54
N PRO A 249 17.82 -8.23 -0.96
CA PRO A 249 18.13 -8.22 0.47
C PRO A 249 18.80 -6.91 0.91
N ASN A 250 18.58 -6.52 2.17
CA ASN A 250 19.15 -5.31 2.79
C ASN A 250 18.84 -4.00 2.05
N THR A 251 17.84 -3.99 1.18
CA THR A 251 17.42 -2.81 0.43
C THR A 251 16.26 -2.14 1.14
N GLY A 252 16.39 -0.84 1.38
CA GLY A 252 15.26 -0.02 1.79
C GLY A 252 14.37 0.30 0.58
N GLN A 253 13.06 0.32 0.79
CA GLN A 253 12.10 0.71 -0.24
C GLN A 253 11.56 2.11 0.08
N PHE A 254 11.77 3.03 -0.85
CA PHE A 254 11.43 4.44 -0.68
C PHE A 254 10.61 4.92 -1.88
N GLU A 255 9.30 4.81 -1.78
CA GLU A 255 8.37 5.13 -2.85
C GLU A 255 7.75 6.51 -2.64
N ARG A 256 7.47 7.20 -3.75
CA ARG A 256 6.75 8.47 -3.70
C ARG A 256 5.64 8.53 -4.74
N THR A 257 4.41 8.61 -4.27
CA THR A 257 3.20 8.69 -5.11
C THR A 257 2.59 10.08 -5.02
N LEU A 258 2.28 10.66 -6.18
CA LEU A 258 1.60 11.94 -6.31
C LEU A 258 0.39 11.81 -7.24
N ILE A 259 -0.81 12.03 -6.72
CA ILE A 259 -2.06 11.99 -7.50
C ILE A 259 -2.75 13.36 -7.44
N ILE A 260 -3.04 13.91 -8.62
CA ILE A 260 -3.70 15.19 -8.78
C ILE A 260 -5.00 14.98 -9.56
N ALA A 261 -6.13 15.35 -8.94
CA ALA A 261 -7.44 15.31 -9.56
C ALA A 261 -7.96 16.74 -9.72
N GLU A 262 -8.00 17.21 -10.98
CA GLU A 262 -8.49 18.55 -11.32
C GLU A 262 -10.01 18.62 -11.15
N LYS A 263 -10.58 19.81 -11.27
CA LYS A 263 -11.99 20.08 -11.00
C LYS A 263 -12.93 19.09 -11.71
N GLY A 264 -13.88 18.52 -10.97
CA GLY A 264 -14.90 17.59 -11.47
C GLY A 264 -14.37 16.26 -11.98
N SER A 265 -13.12 15.92 -11.69
CA SER A 265 -12.49 14.69 -12.12
C SER A 265 -12.69 13.54 -11.11
N TYR A 266 -12.46 12.31 -11.57
CA TYR A 266 -12.56 11.11 -10.75
C TYR A 266 -11.44 10.12 -11.07
N VAL A 267 -10.86 9.54 -10.04
CA VAL A 267 -9.92 8.42 -10.17
C VAL A 267 -10.08 7.44 -9.01
N SER A 268 -9.97 6.15 -9.33
CA SER A 268 -9.77 5.07 -8.39
C SER A 268 -8.38 4.48 -8.62
N TYR A 269 -7.60 4.40 -7.55
CA TYR A 269 -6.22 3.95 -7.59
C TYR A 269 -5.97 2.92 -6.49
N LEU A 270 -5.28 1.84 -6.85
CA LEU A 270 -4.87 0.80 -5.93
C LEU A 270 -3.35 0.70 -5.84
N GLU A 271 -2.86 0.52 -4.64
CA GLU A 271 -1.46 0.18 -4.32
C GLU A 271 -1.39 -1.22 -3.73
N GLY A 272 -0.68 -2.12 -4.40
CA GLY A 272 -0.32 -3.43 -3.90
C GLY A 272 1.16 -3.47 -3.53
N CYS A 273 1.50 -4.02 -2.36
CA CYS A 273 2.90 -4.13 -1.93
C CYS A 273 3.19 -5.53 -1.40
N THR A 274 4.31 -6.12 -1.85
CA THR A 274 4.77 -7.43 -1.39
C THR A 274 6.29 -7.47 -1.20
N ALA A 275 6.75 -8.29 -0.26
CA ALA A 275 8.16 -8.60 -0.06
C ALA A 275 8.36 -10.08 0.28
N PRO A 276 9.46 -10.73 -0.18
CA PRO A 276 9.78 -12.10 0.19
C PRO A 276 10.22 -12.19 1.65
N GLN A 277 10.11 -13.39 2.24
CA GLN A 277 10.60 -13.67 3.59
C GLN A 277 12.12 -13.62 3.66
N ARG A 278 12.66 -12.92 4.68
CA ARG A 278 14.09 -12.83 4.96
C ARG A 278 14.37 -12.73 6.46
N ASP A 279 15.57 -13.17 6.89
CA ASP A 279 16.00 -13.14 8.29
C ASP A 279 16.45 -11.74 8.76
N GLU A 280 16.33 -10.73 7.95
CA GLU A 280 16.77 -9.37 8.18
C GLU A 280 15.60 -8.39 8.20
N ASN A 281 15.76 -7.29 8.92
CA ASN A 281 14.79 -6.22 8.91
C ASN A 281 14.98 -5.36 7.66
N GLN A 282 13.89 -5.04 6.97
CA GLN A 282 13.90 -4.14 5.83
C GLN A 282 13.02 -2.92 6.09
N LEU A 283 13.54 -1.73 5.77
CA LEU A 283 12.81 -0.49 5.92
C LEU A 283 12.01 -0.17 4.66
N HIS A 284 10.69 -0.06 4.83
CA HIS A 284 9.80 0.53 3.84
C HIS A 284 9.31 1.90 4.34
N ALA A 285 9.70 2.98 3.68
CA ALA A 285 9.31 4.33 4.04
C ALA A 285 8.76 5.07 2.81
N ALA A 286 7.45 4.94 2.57
CA ALA A 286 6.77 5.54 1.44
C ALA A 286 6.07 6.86 1.79
N VAL A 287 5.90 7.71 0.77
CA VAL A 287 5.14 8.96 0.87
C VAL A 287 4.09 9.02 -0.24
N VAL A 288 2.85 9.34 0.14
CA VAL A 288 1.73 9.54 -0.78
C VAL A 288 1.12 10.91 -0.58
N GLU A 289 1.00 11.65 -1.67
CA GLU A 289 0.36 12.97 -1.72
C GLU A 289 -0.84 12.94 -2.67
N LEU A 290 -2.04 13.27 -2.17
CA LEU A 290 -3.24 13.40 -2.98
C LEU A 290 -3.73 14.84 -2.95
N ILE A 291 -4.12 15.36 -4.12
CA ILE A 291 -4.65 16.71 -4.27
C ILE A 291 -5.97 16.63 -5.05
N ALA A 292 -7.07 17.03 -4.41
CA ALA A 292 -8.38 17.05 -5.02
C ALA A 292 -8.90 18.50 -5.10
N PHE A 293 -9.23 18.96 -6.33
CA PHE A 293 -9.80 20.27 -6.59
C PHE A 293 -11.34 20.24 -6.54
N ASP A 294 -12.01 21.32 -6.98
CA ASP A 294 -13.46 21.45 -6.84
C ASP A 294 -14.21 20.26 -7.46
N ASP A 295 -15.14 19.67 -6.70
CA ASP A 295 -15.96 18.54 -7.11
C ASP A 295 -15.17 17.30 -7.59
N ALA A 296 -13.86 17.24 -7.32
CA ALA A 296 -13.03 16.09 -7.66
C ALA A 296 -13.13 14.97 -6.61
N GLU A 297 -12.98 13.72 -7.06
CA GLU A 297 -13.01 12.55 -6.19
C GLU A 297 -11.81 11.64 -6.45
N ILE A 298 -11.10 11.27 -5.38
CA ILE A 298 -10.01 10.28 -5.40
C ILE A 298 -10.37 9.14 -4.45
N LYS A 299 -10.42 7.92 -4.97
CA LYS A 299 -10.41 6.70 -4.16
C LYS A 299 -9.00 6.12 -4.19
N TYR A 300 -8.41 5.93 -3.01
CA TYR A 300 -7.09 5.34 -2.86
C TYR A 300 -7.18 4.10 -1.99
N SER A 301 -6.91 2.96 -2.58
CA SER A 301 -6.92 1.68 -1.88
C SER A 301 -5.50 1.13 -1.73
N THR A 302 -5.23 0.45 -0.62
CA THR A 302 -3.95 -0.22 -0.38
C THR A 302 -4.23 -1.63 0.12
N VAL A 303 -3.60 -2.62 -0.51
CA VAL A 303 -3.53 -3.99 0.00
C VAL A 303 -2.07 -4.33 0.19
N GLN A 304 -1.66 -4.58 1.43
CA GLN A 304 -0.27 -4.87 1.77
C GLN A 304 -0.11 -6.28 2.30
N ASN A 305 0.82 -7.01 1.70
CA ASN A 305 1.24 -8.34 2.09
C ASN A 305 2.75 -8.34 2.32
N TRP A 306 3.15 -7.90 3.50
CA TRP A 306 4.53 -7.90 3.93
C TRP A 306 4.88 -9.19 4.67
N TYR A 307 6.12 -9.35 5.08
CA TYR A 307 6.55 -10.47 5.88
C TYR A 307 6.89 -10.05 7.32
N PRO A 308 6.49 -10.86 8.35
CA PRO A 308 6.48 -10.43 9.75
C PRO A 308 7.78 -10.71 10.53
N GLY A 309 8.77 -11.33 9.90
CA GLY A 309 9.88 -11.96 10.62
C GLY A 309 9.60 -13.41 11.04
N ASP A 310 10.54 -14.00 11.75
CA ASP A 310 10.45 -15.38 12.24
C ASP A 310 9.53 -15.52 13.48
N GLU A 311 9.39 -16.74 14.00
CA GLU A 311 8.58 -17.04 15.19
C GLU A 311 9.04 -16.29 16.47
N ASN A 312 10.29 -15.86 16.49
CA ASN A 312 10.90 -15.10 17.60
C ASN A 312 10.78 -13.59 17.37
N GLY A 313 10.18 -13.15 16.27
CA GLY A 313 10.06 -11.74 15.89
C GLY A 313 11.35 -11.13 15.31
N LYS A 314 12.30 -11.97 14.83
CA LYS A 314 13.52 -11.52 14.18
C LYS A 314 13.27 -11.33 12.67
N GLY A 315 13.82 -10.26 12.12
CA GLY A 315 13.60 -9.90 10.72
C GLY A 315 12.26 -9.22 10.50
N GLY A 316 11.86 -9.13 9.23
CA GLY A 316 10.58 -8.59 8.82
C GLY A 316 10.60 -7.13 8.41
N ILE A 317 9.49 -6.68 7.85
CA ILE A 317 9.35 -5.34 7.28
C ILE A 317 9.00 -4.32 8.36
N TYR A 318 9.74 -3.21 8.41
CA TYR A 318 9.37 -1.99 9.10
C TYR A 318 8.67 -1.07 8.11
N ASN A 319 7.34 -1.00 8.21
CA ASN A 319 6.46 -0.32 7.27
C ASN A 319 6.04 1.06 7.81
N PHE A 320 6.83 2.09 7.52
CA PHE A 320 6.67 3.45 8.01
C PHE A 320 6.21 4.38 6.87
N VAL A 321 4.91 4.62 6.76
CA VAL A 321 4.30 5.27 5.60
C VAL A 321 3.61 6.57 5.98
N THR A 322 3.87 7.62 5.20
CA THR A 322 3.22 8.92 5.32
C THR A 322 2.28 9.15 4.13
N LYS A 323 0.97 9.15 4.38
CA LYS A 323 -0.06 9.42 3.37
C LYS A 323 -0.85 10.66 3.75
N ARG A 324 -0.96 11.64 2.84
CA ARG A 324 -1.70 12.88 3.05
C ARG A 324 -2.55 13.22 1.84
N ALA A 325 -3.81 13.62 2.11
CA ALA A 325 -4.69 14.19 1.10
C ALA A 325 -5.03 15.63 1.44
N ASP A 326 -4.96 16.51 0.46
CA ASP A 326 -5.46 17.89 0.55
C ASP A 326 -6.70 18.04 -0.34
N CYS A 327 -7.86 18.05 0.29
CA CYS A 327 -9.14 18.37 -0.34
C CYS A 327 -9.23 19.88 -0.51
N ARG A 328 -8.52 20.42 -1.49
CA ARG A 328 -8.37 21.87 -1.76
C ARG A 328 -9.66 22.48 -2.26
N GLY A 329 -10.38 21.74 -3.06
CA GLY A 329 -11.56 22.20 -3.76
C GLY A 329 -12.85 22.07 -2.96
N LYS A 330 -13.84 22.87 -3.35
CA LYS A 330 -15.21 22.80 -2.82
C LYS A 330 -15.81 21.44 -3.19
N ASN A 331 -16.51 20.78 -2.25
CA ASN A 331 -17.14 19.47 -2.41
C ASN A 331 -16.18 18.35 -2.83
N SER A 332 -14.87 18.55 -2.82
CA SER A 332 -13.91 17.50 -3.14
C SER A 332 -14.00 16.34 -2.16
N LYS A 333 -13.67 15.14 -2.62
CA LYS A 333 -13.75 13.92 -1.83
C LYS A 333 -12.49 13.09 -1.96
N VAL A 334 -11.97 12.61 -0.83
CA VAL A 334 -10.92 11.59 -0.80
C VAL A 334 -11.33 10.46 0.12
N SER A 335 -11.25 9.23 -0.40
CA SER A 335 -11.51 8.00 0.36
C SER A 335 -10.22 7.18 0.41
N TRP A 336 -9.79 6.86 1.63
CA TRP A 336 -8.72 5.91 1.90
C TRP A 336 -9.32 4.56 2.28
N THR A 337 -8.94 3.50 1.60
CA THR A 337 -9.25 2.12 2.02
C THR A 337 -7.93 1.36 2.16
N GLN A 338 -7.69 0.74 3.31
CA GLN A 338 -6.44 0.00 3.53
C GLN A 338 -6.67 -1.35 4.20
N VAL A 339 -5.91 -2.34 3.73
CA VAL A 339 -5.76 -3.66 4.35
C VAL A 339 -4.29 -3.86 4.65
N GLU A 340 -3.95 -3.85 5.94
CA GLU A 340 -2.59 -3.96 6.44
C GLU A 340 -2.38 -5.35 7.03
N THR A 341 -1.48 -6.12 6.41
CA THR A 341 -1.08 -7.44 6.90
C THR A 341 0.43 -7.63 6.77
N GLY A 342 0.97 -8.52 7.56
CA GLY A 342 2.28 -9.13 7.36
C GLY A 342 3.50 -8.38 7.90
N SER A 343 3.51 -7.07 8.07
CA SER A 343 4.70 -6.35 8.58
C SER A 343 5.07 -6.75 10.00
N ALA A 344 6.36 -6.78 10.32
CA ALA A 344 6.83 -6.90 11.70
C ALA A 344 6.40 -5.69 12.52
N VAL A 345 6.57 -4.49 11.96
CA VAL A 345 6.14 -3.22 12.56
C VAL A 345 5.46 -2.36 11.50
N THR A 346 4.23 -1.91 11.78
CA THR A 346 3.52 -0.95 10.93
C THR A 346 3.32 0.36 11.67
N TRP A 347 3.67 1.47 11.00
CA TRP A 347 3.47 2.83 11.50
C TRP A 347 2.92 3.71 10.37
N LYS A 348 1.58 3.90 10.34
CA LYS A 348 0.92 4.47 9.17
C LYS A 348 -0.37 5.22 9.53
N TYR A 349 -0.44 6.51 9.18
CA TYR A 349 -1.59 7.37 9.45
C TYR A 349 -1.98 8.20 8.22
N PRO A 350 -2.79 7.68 7.30
CA PRO A 350 -3.37 8.48 6.23
C PRO A 350 -4.14 9.67 6.79
N SER A 351 -4.10 10.80 6.11
CA SER A 351 -4.84 11.98 6.57
C SER A 351 -5.59 12.67 5.45
N CYS A 352 -6.68 13.38 5.82
CA CYS A 352 -7.39 14.29 4.95
C CYS A 352 -7.40 15.70 5.54
N ILE A 353 -6.91 16.67 4.78
CA ILE A 353 -7.04 18.09 5.08
C ILE A 353 -8.27 18.58 4.32
N LEU A 354 -9.40 18.73 5.00
CA LEU A 354 -10.68 19.15 4.45
C LEU A 354 -10.74 20.67 4.37
N ARG A 355 -10.10 21.22 3.33
CA ARG A 355 -9.88 22.66 3.15
C ARG A 355 -11.02 23.33 2.41
N GLY A 356 -11.52 22.70 1.36
CA GLY A 356 -12.65 23.21 0.58
C GLY A 356 -13.97 23.09 1.35
N ASP A 357 -14.87 24.07 1.19
CA ASP A 357 -16.21 23.98 1.76
C ASP A 357 -16.97 22.78 1.20
N GLY A 358 -17.64 22.02 2.05
CA GLY A 358 -18.35 20.79 1.67
C GLY A 358 -17.47 19.60 1.35
N SER A 359 -16.14 19.72 1.51
CA SER A 359 -15.22 18.59 1.23
C SER A 359 -15.43 17.42 2.19
N ARG A 360 -15.08 16.21 1.72
CA ARG A 360 -15.33 14.95 2.42
C ARG A 360 -14.08 14.10 2.50
N GLY A 361 -13.83 13.53 3.68
CA GLY A 361 -12.76 12.58 3.92
C GLY A 361 -13.30 11.26 4.46
N GLU A 362 -12.92 10.15 3.86
CA GLU A 362 -13.31 8.83 4.31
C GLU A 362 -12.08 7.99 4.61
N PHE A 363 -12.16 7.14 5.62
CA PHE A 363 -11.10 6.21 5.98
C PHE A 363 -11.72 4.88 6.40
N TYR A 364 -11.37 3.85 5.66
CA TYR A 364 -11.78 2.47 5.89
C TYR A 364 -10.52 1.63 6.07
N SER A 365 -10.40 0.91 7.18
CA SER A 365 -9.17 0.21 7.52
C SER A 365 -9.42 -1.16 8.12
N ILE A 366 -8.66 -2.15 7.64
CA ILE A 366 -8.46 -3.43 8.29
C ILE A 366 -6.98 -3.53 8.65
N ALA A 367 -6.68 -3.79 9.92
CA ALA A 367 -5.34 -4.02 10.41
C ALA A 367 -5.27 -5.40 11.10
N VAL A 368 -4.55 -6.34 10.49
CA VAL A 368 -4.42 -7.71 10.99
C VAL A 368 -3.01 -7.95 11.49
N SER A 369 -2.89 -8.31 12.75
CA SER A 369 -1.62 -8.67 13.37
C SER A 369 -1.67 -10.05 14.01
N ASN A 370 -0.61 -10.85 13.84
CA ASN A 370 -0.45 -12.18 14.41
C ASN A 370 1.00 -12.35 14.91
N GLY A 371 1.27 -13.41 15.67
CA GLY A 371 2.61 -13.71 16.17
C GLY A 371 3.18 -12.57 17.01
N MET A 372 4.30 -11.98 16.61
CA MET A 372 5.00 -10.88 17.30
C MET A 372 4.78 -9.51 16.65
N GLN A 373 3.89 -9.40 15.68
CA GLN A 373 3.65 -8.18 14.91
C GLN A 373 3.12 -7.03 15.78
N GLN A 374 3.50 -5.81 15.40
CA GLN A 374 3.08 -4.59 16.08
C GLN A 374 2.54 -3.59 15.04
N ILE A 375 1.31 -3.14 15.22
CA ILE A 375 0.68 -2.15 14.36
C ILE A 375 0.28 -0.95 15.19
N ASP A 376 0.77 0.23 14.85
CA ASP A 376 0.22 1.51 15.32
C ASP A 376 -0.23 2.29 14.09
N SER A 377 -1.52 2.22 13.79
CA SER A 377 -2.10 2.82 12.59
C SER A 377 -3.36 3.62 12.91
N GLY A 378 -3.86 4.34 11.93
CA GLY A 378 -5.09 5.12 12.10
C GLY A 378 -5.18 6.23 11.08
N THR A 379 -5.80 7.36 11.46
CA THR A 379 -6.05 8.45 10.52
C THR A 379 -6.09 9.81 11.19
N LYS A 380 -5.94 10.87 10.36
CA LYS A 380 -6.12 12.25 10.79
C LYS A 380 -7.11 12.95 9.85
N MET A 381 -8.18 13.52 10.43
CA MET A 381 -9.18 14.32 9.70
C MET A 381 -9.15 15.75 10.19
N LEU A 382 -8.68 16.67 9.33
CA LEU A 382 -8.48 18.08 9.67
C LEU A 382 -9.53 18.92 8.95
N HIS A 383 -10.60 19.32 9.64
CA HIS A 383 -11.68 20.14 9.09
C HIS A 383 -11.32 21.62 9.14
N LEU A 384 -11.10 22.23 7.98
CA LEU A 384 -10.76 23.63 7.80
C LEU A 384 -11.87 24.42 7.10
N GLY A 385 -12.55 23.82 6.13
CA GLY A 385 -13.70 24.37 5.39
C GLY A 385 -15.01 24.21 6.15
N LYS A 386 -16.06 24.89 5.68
CA LYS A 386 -17.43 24.79 6.22
C LYS A 386 -18.16 23.56 5.65
N ASN A 387 -19.13 23.03 6.37
CA ASN A 387 -19.94 21.88 5.95
C ASN A 387 -19.12 20.66 5.56
N THR A 388 -17.93 20.51 6.10
CA THR A 388 -17.04 19.40 5.82
C THR A 388 -17.47 18.15 6.58
N THR A 389 -17.27 16.98 5.98
CA THR A 389 -17.65 15.70 6.59
C THR A 389 -16.49 14.73 6.59
N SER A 390 -16.37 13.94 7.66
CA SER A 390 -15.46 12.80 7.69
C SER A 390 -16.12 11.55 8.25
N ARG A 391 -15.77 10.39 7.69
CA ARG A 391 -16.19 9.07 8.15
C ARG A 391 -14.97 8.19 8.36
N ILE A 392 -14.89 7.55 9.51
CA ILE A 392 -13.79 6.67 9.88
C ILE A 392 -14.37 5.34 10.34
N ILE A 393 -14.00 4.25 9.66
CA ILE A 393 -14.31 2.88 10.04
C ILE A 393 -12.99 2.12 10.12
N SER A 394 -12.62 1.70 11.32
CA SER A 394 -11.37 0.95 11.54
C SER A 394 -11.64 -0.37 12.22
N LYS A 395 -11.19 -1.47 11.63
CA LYS A 395 -11.30 -2.82 12.14
C LYS A 395 -9.90 -3.36 12.44
N GLY A 396 -9.60 -3.58 13.72
CA GLY A 396 -8.33 -4.17 14.17
C GLY A 396 -8.51 -5.62 14.56
N ILE A 397 -7.61 -6.51 14.13
CA ILE A 397 -7.60 -7.93 14.53
C ILE A 397 -6.22 -8.22 15.10
N SER A 398 -6.19 -8.76 16.30
CA SER A 398 -4.95 -9.18 16.97
C SER A 398 -5.02 -10.63 17.36
N ALA A 399 -3.98 -11.39 17.03
CA ALA A 399 -3.83 -12.81 17.37
C ALA A 399 -2.43 -13.10 17.93
N GLY A 400 -2.22 -14.26 18.52
CA GLY A 400 -0.93 -14.68 19.05
C GLY A 400 -0.45 -13.78 20.19
N ARG A 401 0.70 -13.13 20.02
CA ARG A 401 1.30 -12.15 20.96
C ARG A 401 1.35 -10.74 20.35
N SER A 402 0.64 -10.51 19.28
CA SER A 402 0.66 -9.25 18.54
C SER A 402 -0.04 -8.11 19.28
N SER A 403 0.23 -6.90 18.83
CA SER A 403 -0.38 -5.68 19.35
C SER A 403 -0.87 -4.79 18.23
N ASN A 404 -2.12 -4.36 18.30
CA ASN A 404 -2.73 -3.46 17.34
C ASN A 404 -3.19 -2.19 18.06
N THR A 405 -2.71 -1.04 17.60
CA THR A 405 -3.09 0.27 18.12
C THR A 405 -3.78 1.06 17.02
N TYR A 406 -5.03 1.47 17.28
CA TYR A 406 -5.71 2.48 16.47
C TYR A 406 -5.46 3.86 17.08
N ARG A 407 -4.97 4.79 16.25
CA ARG A 407 -4.76 6.18 16.64
C ARG A 407 -5.53 7.13 15.71
N GLY A 408 -6.57 7.77 16.23
CA GLY A 408 -7.46 8.65 15.47
C GLY A 408 -7.33 10.11 15.89
N GLN A 409 -7.08 11.01 14.93
CA GLN A 409 -7.12 12.43 15.17
C GLN A 409 -8.24 13.08 14.36
N VAL A 410 -9.13 13.80 15.05
CA VAL A 410 -10.14 14.66 14.43
C VAL A 410 -9.97 16.07 14.98
N ASN A 411 -9.69 17.02 14.10
CA ASN A 411 -9.55 18.42 14.47
C ASN A 411 -10.51 19.28 13.66
N ILE A 412 -11.41 19.99 14.33
CA ILE A 412 -12.35 20.92 13.70
C ILE A 412 -11.93 22.34 14.04
N ALA A 413 -11.45 23.06 13.02
CA ALA A 413 -10.98 24.43 13.16
C ALA A 413 -12.11 25.40 13.50
N ARG A 414 -11.78 26.54 14.14
CA ARG A 414 -12.76 27.56 14.54
C ARG A 414 -13.63 28.06 13.38
N LYS A 415 -13.12 28.07 12.15
CA LYS A 415 -13.85 28.54 10.95
C LYS A 415 -14.71 27.44 10.30
N ALA A 416 -14.50 26.17 10.65
CA ALA A 416 -15.19 25.03 10.06
C ALA A 416 -16.58 24.86 10.70
N SER A 417 -17.53 25.72 10.31
CA SER A 417 -18.92 25.61 10.76
C SER A 417 -19.60 24.39 10.12
N ASP A 418 -20.51 23.79 10.87
CA ASP A 418 -21.34 22.66 10.45
C ASP A 418 -20.54 21.44 9.98
N ALA A 419 -19.34 21.30 10.51
CA ALA A 419 -18.48 20.14 10.28
C ALA A 419 -19.03 18.91 11.03
N ARG A 420 -18.96 17.73 10.39
CA ARG A 420 -19.43 16.47 10.97
C ARG A 420 -18.36 15.40 10.89
N ASN A 421 -18.20 14.64 11.96
CA ASN A 421 -17.37 13.45 11.99
C ASN A 421 -18.14 12.28 12.57
N PHE A 422 -17.99 11.12 11.93
CA PHE A 422 -18.36 9.82 12.48
C PHE A 422 -17.11 8.95 12.54
N THR A 423 -16.83 8.37 13.71
CA THR A 423 -15.71 7.45 13.92
C THR A 423 -16.19 6.20 14.62
N GLN A 424 -15.90 5.06 14.01
CA GLN A 424 -16.08 3.74 14.61
C GLN A 424 -14.76 2.99 14.55
N CYS A 425 -14.26 2.53 15.71
CA CYS A 425 -13.06 1.71 15.78
C CYS A 425 -13.33 0.45 16.61
N ASP A 426 -13.33 -0.69 15.94
CA ASP A 426 -13.61 -1.98 16.53
C ASP A 426 -12.35 -2.85 16.53
N SER A 427 -12.13 -3.55 17.62
CA SER A 427 -11.01 -4.49 17.79
C SER A 427 -11.52 -5.88 18.12
N LEU A 428 -10.98 -6.89 17.44
CA LEU A 428 -11.24 -8.30 17.66
C LEU A 428 -9.96 -8.99 18.16
N LEU A 429 -10.04 -9.65 19.30
CA LEU A 429 -8.95 -10.39 19.89
C LEU A 429 -9.14 -11.90 19.69
N ILE A 430 -8.08 -12.57 19.24
CA ILE A 430 -8.03 -14.02 19.04
C ILE A 430 -6.94 -14.56 19.98
N GLY A 431 -7.36 -15.26 21.04
CA GLY A 431 -6.46 -15.74 22.09
C GLY A 431 -6.27 -14.76 23.26
N ASP A 432 -5.31 -15.07 24.17
CA ASP A 432 -5.17 -14.41 25.48
C ASP A 432 -3.95 -13.50 25.60
N LYS A 433 -3.01 -13.55 24.64
CA LYS A 433 -1.72 -12.85 24.73
C LYS A 433 -1.59 -11.67 23.79
N CYS A 434 -2.56 -11.45 22.91
CA CYS A 434 -2.59 -10.32 22.01
C CYS A 434 -3.20 -9.08 22.67
N GLY A 435 -2.96 -7.91 22.08
CA GLY A 435 -3.44 -6.63 22.61
C GLY A 435 -4.10 -5.75 21.56
N ALA A 436 -5.10 -4.96 22.01
CA ALA A 436 -5.70 -3.90 21.22
C ALA A 436 -5.72 -2.61 22.03
N HIS A 437 -5.39 -1.49 21.37
CA HIS A 437 -5.33 -0.18 22.01
C HIS A 437 -6.02 0.86 21.12
N THR A 438 -6.74 1.78 21.73
CA THR A 438 -7.40 2.90 21.05
C THR A 438 -6.95 4.21 21.65
N VAL A 439 -6.42 5.10 20.79
CA VAL A 439 -5.86 6.39 21.20
C VAL A 439 -6.55 7.51 20.38
N PRO A 440 -7.76 7.94 20.77
CA PRO A 440 -8.46 9.02 20.10
C PRO A 440 -7.91 10.38 20.54
N TYR A 441 -7.80 11.32 19.58
CA TYR A 441 -7.58 12.73 19.84
C TYR A 441 -8.63 13.56 19.07
N ILE A 442 -9.57 14.14 19.78
CA ILE A 442 -10.68 14.87 19.18
C ILE A 442 -10.69 16.30 19.73
N GLU A 443 -10.56 17.28 18.84
CA GLU A 443 -10.59 18.69 19.18
C GLU A 443 -11.59 19.44 18.29
N ALA A 444 -12.67 19.96 18.88
CA ALA A 444 -13.65 20.78 18.17
C ALA A 444 -13.59 22.22 18.67
N LYS A 445 -13.18 23.15 17.79
CA LYS A 445 -13.09 24.60 18.09
C LYS A 445 -14.28 25.39 17.57
N ASN A 446 -15.24 24.72 16.91
CA ASN A 446 -16.47 25.35 16.41
C ASN A 446 -17.71 24.76 17.12
N PRO A 447 -18.62 25.59 17.67
CA PRO A 447 -19.76 25.08 18.44
C PRO A 447 -20.85 24.41 17.61
N SER A 448 -20.85 24.56 16.26
CA SER A 448 -21.78 23.85 15.36
C SER A 448 -21.27 22.47 14.95
N ALA A 449 -20.11 22.06 15.43
CA ALA A 449 -19.52 20.75 15.10
C ALA A 449 -20.37 19.60 15.66
N GLN A 450 -20.52 18.54 14.88
CA GLN A 450 -21.17 17.29 15.27
C GLN A 450 -20.14 16.16 15.23
N LEU A 451 -19.96 15.50 16.37
CA LEU A 451 -18.94 14.46 16.54
C LEU A 451 -19.60 13.21 17.14
N GLU A 452 -19.37 12.09 16.49
CA GLU A 452 -19.76 10.77 16.97
C GLU A 452 -18.51 9.90 17.01
N HIS A 453 -18.26 9.24 18.13
CA HIS A 453 -17.12 8.34 18.29
C HIS A 453 -17.55 7.10 19.07
N GLU A 454 -17.38 5.95 18.44
CA GLU A 454 -17.60 4.63 19.02
C GLU A 454 -16.33 3.82 19.00
N ALA A 455 -16.04 3.10 20.07
CA ALA A 455 -14.93 2.17 20.15
C ALA A 455 -15.37 0.89 20.86
N THR A 456 -15.14 -0.24 20.23
CA THR A 456 -15.42 -1.55 20.81
C THR A 456 -14.20 -2.43 20.81
N THR A 457 -14.08 -3.28 21.83
CA THR A 457 -13.08 -4.35 21.85
C THR A 457 -13.78 -5.63 22.30
N SER A 458 -13.70 -6.63 21.46
CA SER A 458 -14.28 -7.94 21.74
C SER A 458 -13.25 -9.05 21.57
N LYS A 459 -13.42 -10.13 22.33
CA LYS A 459 -12.69 -11.39 22.12
C LYS A 459 -13.66 -12.36 21.43
N ILE A 460 -13.15 -13.24 20.57
CA ILE A 460 -13.95 -14.34 20.05
C ILE A 460 -14.46 -15.17 21.24
N SER A 461 -15.77 -15.32 21.34
CA SER A 461 -16.41 -16.01 22.46
C SER A 461 -16.28 -17.52 22.30
N ASP A 462 -15.90 -18.20 23.39
CA ASP A 462 -15.87 -19.66 23.46
C ASP A 462 -17.27 -20.26 23.14
N ASP A 463 -18.36 -19.56 23.51
CA ASP A 463 -19.72 -19.97 23.18
C ASP A 463 -20.01 -19.93 21.68
N GLN A 464 -19.49 -18.91 20.97
CA GLN A 464 -19.63 -18.81 19.51
C GLN A 464 -18.85 -19.93 18.81
N LEU A 465 -17.63 -20.18 19.25
CA LEU A 465 -16.83 -21.29 18.72
C LEU A 465 -17.51 -22.65 19.01
N PHE A 466 -17.92 -22.87 20.24
CA PHE A 466 -18.66 -24.07 20.62
C PHE A 466 -19.92 -24.28 19.77
N TYR A 467 -20.67 -23.22 19.49
CA TYR A 467 -21.86 -23.29 18.63
C TYR A 467 -21.52 -23.72 17.19
N CYS A 468 -20.41 -23.24 16.63
CA CYS A 468 -19.91 -23.66 15.32
C CYS A 468 -19.44 -25.11 15.33
N LEU A 469 -18.63 -25.50 16.34
CA LEU A 469 -18.11 -26.86 16.51
C LEU A 469 -19.23 -27.90 16.65
N GLN A 470 -20.32 -27.57 17.36
CA GLN A 470 -21.49 -28.42 17.48
C GLN A 470 -22.19 -28.71 16.14
N ARG A 471 -21.94 -27.89 15.12
CA ARG A 471 -22.44 -28.06 13.74
C ARG A 471 -21.43 -28.70 12.80
N GLY A 472 -20.30 -29.17 13.36
CA GLY A 472 -19.26 -29.85 12.59
C GLY A 472 -18.36 -28.88 11.79
N ILE A 473 -18.40 -27.57 12.09
CA ILE A 473 -17.48 -26.58 11.49
C ILE A 473 -16.18 -26.63 12.30
N PRO A 474 -15.03 -26.91 11.66
CA PRO A 474 -13.73 -26.87 12.35
C PRO A 474 -13.43 -25.50 12.95
N GLU A 475 -12.62 -25.45 14.01
CA GLU A 475 -12.33 -24.22 14.75
C GLU A 475 -11.74 -23.12 13.86
N GLU A 476 -10.77 -23.46 13.01
CA GLU A 476 -10.15 -22.53 12.08
C GLU A 476 -11.17 -21.93 11.09
N GLU A 477 -12.08 -22.75 10.58
CA GLU A 477 -13.12 -22.32 9.68
C GLU A 477 -14.16 -21.43 10.40
N ALA A 478 -14.47 -21.75 11.66
CA ALA A 478 -15.36 -20.94 12.50
C ALA A 478 -14.77 -19.55 12.75
N ILE A 479 -13.47 -19.46 13.07
CA ILE A 479 -12.76 -18.20 13.23
C ILE A 479 -12.74 -17.41 11.93
N ALA A 480 -12.45 -18.05 10.80
CA ALA A 480 -12.48 -17.41 9.49
C ALA A 480 -13.85 -16.81 9.16
N LEU A 481 -14.94 -17.51 9.48
CA LEU A 481 -16.31 -17.01 9.31
C LEU A 481 -16.59 -15.77 10.17
N ILE A 482 -16.18 -15.78 11.44
CA ILE A 482 -16.36 -14.65 12.37
C ILE A 482 -15.57 -13.44 11.87
N VAL A 483 -14.31 -13.65 11.50
CA VAL A 483 -13.40 -12.60 11.00
C VAL A 483 -13.96 -12.00 9.71
N ASN A 484 -14.38 -12.82 8.74
CA ASN A 484 -14.97 -12.34 7.49
C ASN A 484 -16.23 -11.49 7.73
N GLY A 485 -17.05 -11.89 8.70
CA GLY A 485 -18.21 -11.10 9.13
C GLY A 485 -17.80 -9.74 9.73
N PHE A 486 -16.76 -9.73 10.56
CA PHE A 486 -16.25 -8.54 11.23
C PHE A 486 -15.66 -7.49 10.27
N VAL A 487 -14.96 -7.93 9.21
CA VAL A 487 -14.30 -7.03 8.24
C VAL A 487 -15.17 -6.68 7.03
N LYS A 488 -16.34 -7.29 6.88
CA LYS A 488 -17.18 -7.20 5.69
C LYS A 488 -17.44 -5.78 5.21
N GLU A 489 -17.73 -4.84 6.12
CA GLU A 489 -18.04 -3.45 5.80
C GLU A 489 -16.87 -2.76 5.06
N VAL A 490 -15.64 -3.01 5.49
CA VAL A 490 -14.45 -2.42 4.86
C VAL A 490 -14.10 -3.11 3.54
N ILE A 491 -14.22 -4.43 3.49
CA ILE A 491 -13.96 -5.20 2.25
C ILE A 491 -14.87 -4.75 1.10
N GLN A 492 -16.11 -4.36 1.39
CA GLN A 492 -17.05 -3.88 0.37
C GLN A 492 -16.66 -2.52 -0.26
N GLU A 493 -15.75 -1.78 0.35
CA GLU A 493 -15.22 -0.51 -0.21
C GLU A 493 -14.10 -0.74 -1.24
N LEU A 494 -13.52 -1.96 -1.29
CA LEU A 494 -12.51 -2.34 -2.27
C LEU A 494 -13.16 -2.71 -3.62
N PRO A 495 -12.48 -2.49 -4.76
CA PRO A 495 -12.81 -3.14 -6.01
C PRO A 495 -12.88 -4.67 -5.84
N MET A 496 -13.75 -5.33 -6.61
CA MET A 496 -14.11 -6.75 -6.38
C MET A 496 -12.88 -7.68 -6.44
N GLU A 497 -11.98 -7.46 -7.39
CA GLU A 497 -10.78 -8.27 -7.56
C GLU A 497 -9.88 -8.21 -6.31
N PHE A 498 -9.68 -7.01 -5.80
CA PHE A 498 -8.86 -6.76 -4.60
C PHE A 498 -9.57 -7.14 -3.29
N ALA A 499 -10.88 -7.14 -3.26
CA ALA A 499 -11.65 -7.65 -2.13
C ALA A 499 -11.41 -9.16 -1.92
N VAL A 500 -11.30 -9.93 -3.01
CA VAL A 500 -10.99 -11.37 -2.96
C VAL A 500 -9.56 -11.60 -2.47
N GLU A 501 -8.59 -10.85 -2.98
CA GLU A 501 -7.20 -10.91 -2.53
C GLU A 501 -7.09 -10.57 -1.04
N ALA A 502 -7.67 -9.46 -0.61
CA ALA A 502 -7.67 -9.03 0.78
C ALA A 502 -8.28 -10.09 1.73
N GLN A 503 -9.39 -10.73 1.35
CA GLN A 503 -9.99 -11.79 2.15
C GLN A 503 -9.06 -13.00 2.30
N LYS A 504 -8.38 -13.40 1.21
CA LYS A 504 -7.40 -14.50 1.26
C LYS A 504 -6.20 -14.16 2.13
N LEU A 505 -5.65 -12.94 2.00
CA LEU A 505 -4.54 -12.47 2.83
C LEU A 505 -4.88 -12.44 4.31
N ILE A 506 -6.09 -11.99 4.67
CA ILE A 506 -6.57 -12.01 6.05
C ILE A 506 -6.62 -13.44 6.59
N SER A 507 -7.14 -14.37 5.79
CA SER A 507 -7.22 -15.80 6.18
C SER A 507 -5.82 -16.39 6.38
N ILE A 508 -4.90 -16.17 5.44
CA ILE A 508 -3.50 -16.65 5.52
C ILE A 508 -2.79 -16.05 6.74
N SER A 509 -2.98 -14.75 7.00
CA SER A 509 -2.34 -14.05 8.13
C SER A 509 -2.78 -14.58 9.49
N LEU A 510 -3.93 -15.24 9.56
CA LEU A 510 -4.49 -15.81 10.79
C LEU A 510 -4.33 -17.33 10.89
N GLU A 511 -3.76 -18.01 9.89
CA GLU A 511 -3.43 -19.44 9.97
C GLU A 511 -2.52 -19.73 11.17
N GLY A 512 -2.81 -20.79 11.90
CA GLY A 512 -2.05 -21.17 13.10
C GLY A 512 -2.22 -20.22 14.30
N SER A 513 -3.16 -19.26 14.24
CA SER A 513 -3.45 -18.39 15.40
C SER A 513 -4.25 -19.08 16.49
N VAL A 514 -4.71 -20.30 16.23
CA VAL A 514 -5.44 -21.19 17.13
C VAL A 514 -4.49 -22.28 17.59
N GLY A 515 -3.90 -22.14 18.78
CA GLY A 515 -2.98 -23.12 19.36
C GLY A 515 -2.58 -22.73 20.78
#